data_a0787165d0ad48ffd91c5a0bffdbfd39
#
_entry.id   a0787165d0ad48ffd91c5a0bffdbfd39
#
_cell.length_a   1.000
_cell.length_b   1.000
_cell.length_c   1.000
_cell.angle_alpha   90.00
_cell.angle_beta   90.00
_cell.angle_gamma   90.00
#
_symmetry.space_group_name_H-M   'P 1'
#
loop_
_entity.id
_entity.type
_entity.pdbx_description
1 polymer ?
#
loop_
_entity_poly.entity_id
_entity_poly.type
_entity_poly.pdbx_seq_one_letter_code
_entity_poly.pdbx_strand_id
1 'polypeptide(L)'
;MLSKAVDALKSDKKVRTIIVRSEVPGIFCAGADLKERVKMNSSEVGPFVSKIRAVINEIANLPVPTIAAIDGLALGGGLELALACDIRVAASSAKMGLVETKLAIIPGGGGTQRLPRAIGMSLAKELIFSARVLDGQAAKAVGLISHVLEQNQEGDAAYRKALDLAREFLPQGPVAMRVAKLAINQGMETIPTKDRLEGLLAFKEKRTPRYKGE
;
A
#
# COMPACT_ATOMS: atom_id res chain seq x y z
N MET A 1 -13.90 12.11 -4.34
CA MET A 1 -13.24 12.88 -3.26
C MET A 1 -11.75 12.54 -3.15
N LEU A 2 -11.37 11.30 -2.96
CA LEU A 2 -9.95 10.89 -2.75
C LEU A 2 -9.02 11.31 -3.91
N SER A 3 -9.42 11.13 -5.18
CA SER A 3 -8.63 11.55 -6.35
C SER A 3 -8.27 13.05 -6.30
N LYS A 4 -9.25 13.92 -6.05
CA LYS A 4 -8.99 15.37 -5.93
C LYS A 4 -8.01 15.72 -4.81
N ALA A 5 -8.08 15.00 -3.68
CA ALA A 5 -7.13 15.19 -2.58
C ALA A 5 -5.71 14.77 -2.99
N VAL A 6 -5.58 13.63 -3.68
CA VAL A 6 -4.30 13.14 -4.20
C VAL A 6 -3.69 14.13 -5.20
N ASP A 7 -4.49 14.67 -6.13
CA ASP A 7 -4.03 15.66 -7.11
C ASP A 7 -3.51 16.93 -6.42
N ALA A 8 -4.24 17.44 -5.41
CA ALA A 8 -3.82 18.60 -4.63
C ALA A 8 -2.51 18.35 -3.86
N LEU A 9 -2.40 17.19 -3.18
CA LEU A 9 -1.21 16.84 -2.41
C LEU A 9 0.03 16.58 -3.29
N LYS A 10 -0.16 16.05 -4.50
CA LYS A 10 0.92 15.81 -5.47
C LYS A 10 1.56 17.13 -5.94
N SER A 11 0.75 18.18 -6.04
CA SER A 11 1.17 19.48 -6.57
C SER A 11 1.72 20.43 -5.50
N ASP A 12 1.40 20.22 -4.23
CA ASP A 12 1.80 21.10 -3.13
C ASP A 12 3.23 20.83 -2.68
N LYS A 13 4.13 21.75 -3.01
CA LYS A 13 5.56 21.69 -2.63
C LYS A 13 5.82 21.85 -1.12
N LYS A 14 4.83 22.29 -0.35
CA LYS A 14 4.95 22.46 1.11
C LYS A 14 4.69 21.17 1.86
N VAL A 15 3.98 20.21 1.25
CA VAL A 15 3.72 18.89 1.84
C VAL A 15 5.03 18.12 1.98
N ARG A 16 5.32 17.63 3.18
CA ARG A 16 6.54 16.88 3.51
C ARG A 16 6.29 15.41 3.79
N THR A 17 5.12 15.07 4.31
CA THR A 17 4.67 13.71 4.64
C THR A 17 3.15 13.68 4.63
N ILE A 18 2.57 12.57 4.27
CA ILE A 18 1.11 12.39 4.22
C ILE A 18 0.74 11.23 5.13
N ILE A 19 -0.24 11.44 6.00
CA ILE A 19 -0.85 10.40 6.83
C ILE A 19 -2.25 10.12 6.29
N VAL A 20 -2.51 8.87 5.96
CA VAL A 20 -3.85 8.38 5.59
C VAL A 20 -4.48 7.74 6.82
N ARG A 21 -5.59 8.31 7.28
CA ARG A 21 -6.39 7.82 8.42
C ARG A 21 -7.87 7.90 8.13
N SER A 22 -8.65 7.21 8.91
CA SER A 22 -10.11 7.40 8.99
C SER A 22 -10.48 8.10 10.29
N GLU A 23 -11.51 8.95 10.26
CA GLU A 23 -12.13 9.54 11.44
C GLU A 23 -13.32 8.72 11.94
N VAL A 24 -13.68 7.64 11.24
CA VAL A 24 -14.73 6.72 11.68
C VAL A 24 -14.16 5.76 12.73
N PRO A 25 -14.68 5.75 13.95
CA PRO A 25 -14.18 4.89 15.00
C PRO A 25 -14.19 3.42 14.61
N GLY A 26 -13.09 2.72 14.86
CA GLY A 26 -12.95 1.28 14.61
C GLY A 26 -12.87 0.86 13.15
N ILE A 27 -12.89 1.79 12.20
CA ILE A 27 -12.82 1.49 10.77
C ILE A 27 -11.77 2.36 10.10
N PHE A 28 -10.76 1.75 9.50
CA PHE A 28 -9.88 2.44 8.56
C PHE A 28 -10.53 2.52 7.18
N CYS A 29 -10.82 1.38 6.57
CA CYS A 29 -11.58 1.27 5.34
C CYS A 29 -12.01 -0.19 5.13
N ALA A 30 -13.30 -0.44 4.96
CA ALA A 30 -13.85 -1.78 4.77
C ALA A 30 -13.90 -2.25 3.30
N GLY A 31 -13.32 -1.48 2.38
CA GLY A 31 -13.31 -1.78 0.95
C GLY A 31 -14.44 -1.10 0.17
N ALA A 32 -14.75 -1.64 -1.01
CA ALA A 32 -15.79 -1.12 -1.87
C ALA A 32 -17.20 -1.41 -1.31
N ASP A 33 -18.15 -0.51 -1.55
CA ASP A 33 -19.54 -0.74 -1.18
C ASP A 33 -20.14 -1.88 -2.02
N LEU A 34 -20.41 -3.00 -1.36
CA LEU A 34 -20.99 -4.18 -2.01
C LEU A 34 -22.42 -3.92 -2.51
N LYS A 35 -23.17 -3.01 -1.88
CA LYS A 35 -24.52 -2.64 -2.32
C LYS A 35 -24.49 -1.87 -3.64
N GLU A 36 -23.47 -1.04 -3.84
CA GLU A 36 -23.19 -0.37 -5.10
C GLU A 36 -22.79 -1.39 -6.18
N ARG A 37 -21.90 -2.33 -5.83
CA ARG A 37 -21.40 -3.35 -6.77
C ARG A 37 -22.50 -4.29 -7.29
N VAL A 38 -23.46 -4.70 -6.46
CA VAL A 38 -24.58 -5.57 -6.88
C VAL A 38 -25.43 -4.89 -7.96
N LYS A 39 -25.47 -3.55 -8.00
CA LYS A 39 -26.26 -2.79 -8.98
C LYS A 39 -25.52 -2.56 -10.31
N MET A 40 -24.22 -2.87 -10.37
CA MET A 40 -23.43 -2.66 -11.57
C MET A 40 -23.63 -3.75 -12.61
N ASN A 41 -23.75 -3.36 -13.86
CA ASN A 41 -23.72 -4.28 -14.99
C ASN A 41 -22.30 -4.84 -15.19
N SER A 42 -22.18 -6.03 -15.77
CA SER A 42 -20.89 -6.68 -16.02
C SER A 42 -19.89 -5.79 -16.80
N SER A 43 -20.41 -4.95 -17.72
CA SER A 43 -19.58 -4.00 -18.49
C SER A 43 -19.03 -2.83 -17.67
N GLU A 44 -19.64 -2.50 -16.51
CA GLU A 44 -19.26 -1.39 -15.65
C GLU A 44 -18.20 -1.79 -14.63
N VAL A 45 -18.14 -3.08 -14.26
CA VAL A 45 -17.25 -3.61 -13.21
C VAL A 45 -15.77 -3.37 -13.56
N GLY A 46 -15.36 -3.65 -14.78
CA GLY A 46 -13.98 -3.47 -15.24
C GLY A 46 -13.51 -2.02 -15.13
N PRO A 47 -14.21 -1.05 -15.74
CA PRO A 47 -13.92 0.38 -15.60
C PRO A 47 -13.91 0.87 -14.15
N PHE A 48 -14.84 0.42 -13.31
CA PHE A 48 -14.91 0.77 -11.89
C PHE A 48 -13.65 0.30 -11.13
N VAL A 49 -13.27 -0.97 -11.27
CA VAL A 49 -12.06 -1.52 -10.64
C VAL A 49 -10.80 -0.82 -11.15
N SER A 50 -10.73 -0.51 -12.44
CA SER A 50 -9.61 0.21 -13.04
C SER A 50 -9.47 1.62 -12.44
N LYS A 51 -10.58 2.31 -12.23
CA LYS A 51 -10.60 3.64 -11.59
C LYS A 51 -10.11 3.59 -10.14
N ILE A 52 -10.56 2.60 -9.35
CA ILE A 52 -10.07 2.39 -7.97
C ILE A 52 -8.57 2.12 -7.99
N ARG A 53 -8.11 1.21 -8.83
CA ARG A 53 -6.68 0.86 -8.98
C ARG A 53 -5.85 2.08 -9.36
N ALA A 54 -6.34 2.91 -10.27
CA ALA A 54 -5.64 4.13 -10.67
C ALA A 54 -5.43 5.08 -9.47
N VAL A 55 -6.47 5.33 -8.67
CA VAL A 55 -6.35 6.19 -7.47
C VAL A 55 -5.39 5.60 -6.43
N ILE A 56 -5.45 4.28 -6.19
CA ILE A 56 -4.54 3.59 -5.28
C ILE A 56 -3.09 3.68 -5.79
N ASN A 57 -2.86 3.54 -7.09
CA ASN A 57 -1.54 3.71 -7.69
C ASN A 57 -1.03 5.16 -7.58
N GLU A 58 -1.90 6.15 -7.74
CA GLU A 58 -1.51 7.56 -7.53
C GLU A 58 -1.03 7.80 -6.09
N ILE A 59 -1.66 7.18 -5.09
CA ILE A 59 -1.21 7.26 -3.69
C ILE A 59 0.18 6.64 -3.51
N ALA A 60 0.42 5.47 -4.11
CA ALA A 60 1.73 4.81 -4.06
C ALA A 60 2.83 5.66 -4.70
N ASN A 61 2.48 6.43 -5.72
CA ASN A 61 3.39 7.27 -6.49
C ASN A 61 3.48 8.73 -6.00
N LEU A 62 2.85 9.06 -4.87
CA LEU A 62 3.02 10.38 -4.25
C LEU A 62 4.51 10.65 -3.97
N PRO A 63 5.01 11.88 -4.24
CA PRO A 63 6.44 12.16 -4.20
C PRO A 63 7.02 12.23 -2.78
N VAL A 64 6.17 12.26 -1.76
CA VAL A 64 6.58 12.34 -0.34
C VAL A 64 6.24 11.06 0.41
N PRO A 65 6.86 10.79 1.57
CA PRO A 65 6.50 9.66 2.41
C PRO A 65 5.02 9.62 2.76
N THR A 66 4.43 8.44 2.70
CA THR A 66 3.02 8.19 3.04
C THR A 66 2.92 7.15 4.16
N ILE A 67 2.09 7.42 5.17
CA ILE A 67 1.88 6.53 6.32
C ILE A 67 0.39 6.18 6.42
N ALA A 68 0.06 4.91 6.39
CA ALA A 68 -1.29 4.45 6.75
C ALA A 68 -1.38 4.24 8.26
N ALA A 69 -2.28 4.96 8.91
CA ALA A 69 -2.59 4.82 10.33
C ALA A 69 -3.89 4.02 10.50
N ILE A 70 -3.74 2.76 10.89
CA ILE A 70 -4.81 1.75 10.87
C ILE A 70 -5.30 1.55 12.31
N ASP A 71 -6.23 2.39 12.75
CA ASP A 71 -6.83 2.30 14.09
C ASP A 71 -8.03 1.34 14.16
N GLY A 72 -8.37 0.68 13.06
CA GLY A 72 -9.50 -0.25 13.00
C GLY A 72 -9.47 -1.16 11.78
N LEU A 73 -10.65 -1.47 11.26
CA LEU A 73 -10.84 -2.44 10.19
C LEU A 73 -10.27 -1.96 8.86
N ALA A 74 -9.38 -2.74 8.24
CA ALA A 74 -8.81 -2.53 6.90
C ALA A 74 -8.98 -3.80 6.06
N LEU A 75 -10.08 -3.92 5.32
CA LEU A 75 -10.42 -5.13 4.56
C LEU A 75 -10.53 -4.86 3.07
N GLY A 76 -10.15 -5.86 2.27
CA GLY A 76 -10.24 -5.80 0.83
C GLY A 76 -9.54 -4.55 0.27
N GLY A 77 -10.25 -3.73 -0.51
CA GLY A 77 -9.74 -2.46 -1.03
C GLY A 77 -9.19 -1.52 0.03
N GLY A 78 -9.64 -1.63 1.30
CA GLY A 78 -9.10 -0.88 2.42
C GLY A 78 -7.68 -1.30 2.79
N LEU A 79 -7.39 -2.59 2.77
CA LEU A 79 -6.00 -3.06 2.94
C LEU A 79 -5.16 -2.76 1.69
N GLU A 80 -5.75 -2.80 0.49
CA GLU A 80 -5.05 -2.40 -0.73
C GLU A 80 -4.62 -0.93 -0.70
N LEU A 81 -5.48 -0.05 -0.15
CA LEU A 81 -5.15 1.36 0.11
C LEU A 81 -3.99 1.49 1.11
N ALA A 82 -4.03 0.75 2.22
CA ALA A 82 -2.96 0.76 3.21
C ALA A 82 -1.63 0.23 2.64
N LEU A 83 -1.68 -0.81 1.81
CA LEU A 83 -0.51 -1.37 1.11
C LEU A 83 0.09 -0.41 0.08
N ALA A 84 -0.67 0.53 -0.42
CA ALA A 84 -0.17 1.58 -1.32
C ALA A 84 0.61 2.68 -0.58
N CYS A 85 0.44 2.82 0.72
CA CYS A 85 1.27 3.71 1.53
C CYS A 85 2.65 3.07 1.78
N ASP A 86 3.68 3.92 1.95
CA ASP A 86 5.05 3.45 2.18
C ASP A 86 5.16 2.70 3.52
N ILE A 87 4.55 3.24 4.55
CA ILE A 87 4.61 2.72 5.93
C ILE A 87 3.20 2.45 6.44
N ARG A 88 3.03 1.38 7.19
CA ARG A 88 1.79 1.00 7.86
C ARG A 88 2.03 0.91 9.36
N VAL A 89 1.18 1.60 10.11
CA VAL A 89 1.13 1.55 11.58
C VAL A 89 -0.27 1.09 11.97
N ALA A 90 -0.41 0.19 12.91
CA ALA A 90 -1.73 -0.29 13.31
C ALA A 90 -1.88 -0.38 14.83
N ALA A 91 -3.12 -0.22 15.30
CA ALA A 91 -3.50 -0.62 16.65
C ALA A 91 -3.51 -2.15 16.77
N SER A 92 -3.23 -2.68 17.96
CA SER A 92 -3.27 -4.13 18.24
C SER A 92 -4.65 -4.75 17.93
N SER A 93 -5.72 -3.98 18.19
CA SER A 93 -7.11 -4.34 17.92
C SER A 93 -7.53 -4.24 16.45
N ALA A 94 -6.73 -3.60 15.59
CA ALA A 94 -7.02 -3.46 14.17
C ALA A 94 -7.14 -4.83 13.47
N LYS A 95 -7.96 -4.91 12.42
CA LYS A 95 -8.18 -6.13 11.65
C LYS A 95 -7.86 -5.86 10.18
N MET A 96 -7.00 -6.69 9.59
CA MET A 96 -6.47 -6.49 8.25
C MET A 96 -6.57 -7.77 7.42
N GLY A 97 -7.08 -7.70 6.20
CA GLY A 97 -7.18 -8.86 5.32
C GLY A 97 -7.63 -8.55 3.91
N LEU A 98 -7.15 -9.32 2.94
CA LEU A 98 -7.68 -9.38 1.58
C LEU A 98 -8.73 -10.50 1.54
N VAL A 99 -10.00 -10.12 1.67
CA VAL A 99 -11.11 -11.07 1.89
C VAL A 99 -11.94 -11.33 0.64
N GLU A 100 -11.49 -10.87 -0.51
CA GLU A 100 -12.20 -10.87 -1.77
C GLU A 100 -12.60 -12.26 -2.25
N THR A 101 -11.80 -13.28 -1.96
CA THR A 101 -12.07 -14.68 -2.34
C THR A 101 -13.32 -15.25 -1.68
N LYS A 102 -13.76 -14.71 -0.53
CA LYS A 102 -15.08 -15.04 0.08
C LYS A 102 -16.26 -14.62 -0.79
N LEU A 103 -16.04 -13.67 -1.71
CA LEU A 103 -17.02 -13.13 -2.63
C LEU A 103 -16.81 -13.63 -4.06
N ALA A 104 -16.00 -14.68 -4.25
CA ALA A 104 -15.62 -15.22 -5.55
C ALA A 104 -15.01 -14.19 -6.51
N ILE A 105 -14.32 -13.19 -5.97
CA ILE A 105 -13.56 -12.17 -6.71
C ILE A 105 -12.10 -12.12 -6.20
N ILE A 106 -11.27 -11.32 -6.85
CA ILE A 106 -9.87 -11.12 -6.47
C ILE A 106 -9.62 -9.68 -6.02
N PRO A 107 -8.56 -9.41 -5.23
CA PRO A 107 -8.11 -8.05 -4.94
C PRO A 107 -7.81 -7.29 -6.24
N GLY A 108 -8.51 -6.18 -6.46
CA GLY A 108 -8.49 -5.44 -7.72
C GLY A 108 -7.66 -4.15 -7.70
N GLY A 109 -7.34 -3.63 -6.50
CA GLY A 109 -6.61 -2.37 -6.29
C GLY A 109 -5.09 -2.53 -6.18
N GLY A 110 -4.56 -3.72 -6.42
CA GLY A 110 -3.11 -3.99 -6.41
C GLY A 110 -2.63 -4.86 -5.23
N GLY A 111 -3.55 -5.39 -4.42
CA GLY A 111 -3.25 -6.26 -3.28
C GLY A 111 -2.48 -7.52 -3.68
N THR A 112 -2.82 -8.13 -4.83
CA THR A 112 -2.12 -9.29 -5.38
C THR A 112 -0.64 -9.01 -5.71
N GLN A 113 -0.27 -7.76 -5.88
CA GLN A 113 1.10 -7.34 -6.19
C GLN A 113 1.84 -6.80 -4.96
N ARG A 114 1.16 -6.01 -4.13
CA ARG A 114 1.79 -5.36 -2.97
C ARG A 114 1.91 -6.26 -1.75
N LEU A 115 0.92 -7.12 -1.50
CA LEU A 115 0.99 -8.04 -0.35
C LEU A 115 2.18 -9.01 -0.46
N PRO A 116 2.42 -9.71 -1.59
CA PRO A 116 3.59 -10.59 -1.71
C PRO A 116 4.93 -9.87 -1.57
N ARG A 117 5.01 -8.61 -1.98
CA ARG A 117 6.21 -7.80 -1.80
C ARG A 117 6.45 -7.43 -0.34
N ALA A 118 5.40 -7.32 0.45
CA ALA A 118 5.51 -7.03 1.89
C ALA A 118 5.84 -8.26 2.74
N ILE A 119 5.20 -9.41 2.50
CA ILE A 119 5.26 -10.58 3.39
C ILE A 119 5.74 -11.87 2.73
N GLY A 120 6.18 -11.79 1.49
CA GLY A 120 6.60 -12.96 0.71
C GLY A 120 5.44 -13.70 0.02
N MET A 121 5.77 -14.41 -1.05
CA MET A 121 4.80 -15.00 -1.98
C MET A 121 3.94 -16.08 -1.32
N SER A 122 4.55 -16.97 -0.54
CA SER A 122 3.88 -18.13 0.04
C SER A 122 2.80 -17.71 1.03
N LEU A 123 3.16 -16.86 1.98
CA LEU A 123 2.23 -16.36 3.00
C LEU A 123 1.14 -15.48 2.40
N ALA A 124 1.47 -14.65 1.40
CA ALA A 124 0.47 -13.86 0.71
C ALA A 124 -0.59 -14.73 0.01
N LYS A 125 -0.19 -15.82 -0.64
CA LYS A 125 -1.10 -16.80 -1.23
C LYS A 125 -1.98 -17.47 -0.15
N GLU A 126 -1.39 -17.91 0.95
CA GLU A 126 -2.12 -18.50 2.06
C GLU A 126 -3.21 -17.55 2.59
N LEU A 127 -2.86 -16.28 2.84
CA LEU A 127 -3.80 -15.30 3.37
C LEU A 127 -4.91 -14.94 2.36
N ILE A 128 -4.59 -14.79 1.08
CA ILE A 128 -5.57 -14.50 0.03
C ILE A 128 -6.50 -15.70 -0.19
N PHE A 129 -5.97 -16.92 -0.27
CA PHE A 129 -6.78 -18.10 -0.54
C PHE A 129 -7.73 -18.44 0.63
N SER A 130 -7.24 -18.28 1.86
CA SER A 130 -8.04 -18.50 3.07
C SER A 130 -8.94 -17.31 3.44
N ALA A 131 -8.76 -16.16 2.78
CA ALA A 131 -9.37 -14.89 3.17
C ALA A 131 -9.22 -14.59 4.67
N ARG A 132 -8.05 -14.95 5.22
CA ARG A 132 -7.75 -14.78 6.65
C ARG A 132 -7.60 -13.29 6.98
N VAL A 133 -8.09 -12.93 8.15
CA VAL A 133 -7.96 -11.60 8.72
C VAL A 133 -6.96 -11.68 9.89
N LEU A 134 -5.97 -10.82 9.87
CA LEU A 134 -4.97 -10.69 10.92
C LEU A 134 -5.34 -9.55 11.86
N ASP A 135 -5.05 -9.68 13.15
CA ASP A 135 -5.01 -8.54 14.06
C ASP A 135 -3.66 -7.80 13.95
N GLY A 136 -3.51 -6.72 14.74
CA GLY A 136 -2.29 -5.90 14.69
C GLY A 136 -1.04 -6.68 15.07
N GLN A 137 -1.10 -7.56 16.08
CA GLN A 137 0.06 -8.34 16.52
C GLN A 137 0.48 -9.37 15.47
N ALA A 138 -0.46 -10.11 14.92
CA ALA A 138 -0.19 -11.08 13.85
C ALA A 138 0.33 -10.36 12.57
N ALA A 139 -0.24 -9.21 12.22
CA ALA A 139 0.22 -8.40 11.09
C ALA A 139 1.66 -7.89 11.28
N LYS A 140 2.03 -7.50 12.51
CA LYS A 140 3.41 -7.12 12.85
C LYS A 140 4.36 -8.30 12.76
N ALA A 141 3.97 -9.46 13.29
CA ALA A 141 4.80 -10.66 13.30
C ALA A 141 5.17 -11.13 11.88
N VAL A 142 4.27 -10.95 10.90
CA VAL A 142 4.52 -11.34 9.50
C VAL A 142 5.11 -10.22 8.64
N GLY A 143 5.37 -9.04 9.20
CA GLY A 143 5.97 -7.91 8.48
C GLY A 143 4.97 -7.13 7.61
N LEU A 144 3.67 -7.36 7.75
CA LEU A 144 2.64 -6.60 7.04
C LEU A 144 2.61 -5.12 7.45
N ILE A 145 2.90 -4.84 8.71
CA ILE A 145 2.98 -3.50 9.30
C ILE A 145 4.32 -3.25 9.98
N SER A 146 4.74 -1.99 10.05
CA SER A 146 6.01 -1.58 10.67
C SER A 146 5.91 -1.46 12.19
N HIS A 147 4.79 -0.98 12.70
CA HIS A 147 4.56 -0.75 14.14
C HIS A 147 3.17 -1.21 14.54
N VAL A 148 3.08 -1.80 15.74
CA VAL A 148 1.83 -2.14 16.41
C VAL A 148 1.80 -1.49 17.77
N LEU A 149 0.69 -0.88 18.16
CA LEU A 149 0.47 -0.17 19.43
C LEU A 149 -0.79 -0.69 20.09
N GLU A 150 -0.79 -0.77 21.40
CA GLU A 150 -2.04 -0.96 22.14
C GLU A 150 -2.97 0.22 21.86
N GLN A 151 -4.26 -0.08 21.63
CA GLN A 151 -5.22 0.96 21.36
C GLN A 151 -5.48 1.81 22.60
N ASN A 152 -5.55 3.13 22.41
CA ASN A 152 -5.86 4.07 23.49
C ASN A 152 -7.37 4.31 23.61
N GLN A 153 -7.77 5.09 24.62
CA GLN A 153 -9.18 5.38 24.88
C GLN A 153 -9.83 6.23 23.79
N GLU A 154 -9.05 7.07 23.12
CA GLU A 154 -9.48 7.92 22.00
C GLU A 154 -9.62 7.13 20.68
N GLY A 155 -9.09 5.91 20.61
CA GLY A 155 -9.16 5.08 19.41
C GLY A 155 -8.24 5.54 18.27
N ASP A 156 -7.15 6.25 18.59
CA ASP A 156 -6.24 6.88 17.61
C ASP A 156 -4.75 6.57 17.83
N ALA A 157 -4.42 5.46 18.48
CA ALA A 157 -3.05 5.09 18.82
C ALA A 157 -2.14 4.99 17.59
N ALA A 158 -2.62 4.38 16.50
CA ALA A 158 -1.87 4.28 15.26
C ALA A 158 -1.65 5.66 14.62
N TYR A 159 -2.64 6.54 14.67
CA TYR A 159 -2.50 7.90 14.16
C TYR A 159 -1.46 8.71 14.96
N ARG A 160 -1.46 8.62 16.29
CA ARG A 160 -0.44 9.29 17.12
C ARG A 160 0.97 8.81 16.77
N LYS A 161 1.16 7.49 16.63
CA LYS A 161 2.46 6.95 16.20
C LYS A 161 2.84 7.40 14.80
N ALA A 162 1.89 7.48 13.86
CA ALA A 162 2.14 8.01 12.53
C ALA A 162 2.58 9.49 12.55
N LEU A 163 2.00 10.30 13.47
CA LEU A 163 2.43 11.68 13.70
C LEU A 163 3.87 11.75 14.20
N ASP A 164 4.24 10.88 15.15
CA ASP A 164 5.62 10.86 15.69
C ASP A 164 6.62 10.49 14.59
N LEU A 165 6.33 9.46 13.77
CA LEU A 165 7.17 9.12 12.62
C LEU A 165 7.26 10.30 11.61
N ALA A 166 6.13 10.97 11.34
CA ALA A 166 6.14 12.12 10.44
C ALA A 166 7.04 13.23 10.98
N ARG A 167 7.03 13.50 12.31
CA ARG A 167 7.92 14.47 12.95
C ARG A 167 9.41 14.09 12.80
N GLU A 168 9.74 12.80 12.88
CA GLU A 168 11.11 12.31 12.65
C GLU A 168 11.60 12.58 11.21
N PHE A 169 10.66 12.63 10.23
CA PHE A 169 10.98 12.89 8.82
C PHE A 169 11.18 14.38 8.51
N LEU A 170 10.53 15.28 9.25
CA LEU A 170 10.55 16.72 8.96
C LEU A 170 11.96 17.35 8.92
N PRO A 171 12.91 16.97 9.80
CA PRO A 171 14.28 17.51 9.75
C PRO A 171 15.09 17.01 8.55
N GLN A 172 14.67 15.93 7.89
CA GLN A 172 15.45 15.31 6.82
C GLN A 172 15.34 16.11 5.50
N GLY A 173 16.34 15.98 4.64
CA GLY A 173 16.38 16.68 3.36
C GLY A 173 15.23 16.26 2.41
N PRO A 174 14.33 17.18 2.02
CA PRO A 174 13.12 16.81 1.26
C PRO A 174 13.42 16.23 -0.11
N VAL A 175 14.42 16.71 -0.80
CA VAL A 175 14.84 16.19 -2.12
C VAL A 175 15.43 14.79 -1.95
N ALA A 176 16.29 14.59 -0.95
CA ALA A 176 16.89 13.29 -0.69
C ALA A 176 15.84 12.22 -0.37
N MET A 177 14.83 12.55 0.45
CA MET A 177 13.74 11.61 0.75
C MET A 177 12.91 11.25 -0.49
N ARG A 178 12.59 12.22 -1.34
CA ARG A 178 11.87 11.97 -2.61
C ARG A 178 12.65 11.06 -3.54
N VAL A 179 13.93 11.34 -3.71
CA VAL A 179 14.82 10.55 -4.57
C VAL A 179 15.01 9.15 -4.00
N ALA A 180 15.19 9.02 -2.68
CA ALA A 180 15.28 7.72 -2.02
C ALA A 180 14.01 6.88 -2.23
N LYS A 181 12.82 7.47 -2.03
CA LYS A 181 11.54 6.80 -2.31
C LYS A 181 11.44 6.36 -3.77
N LEU A 182 11.77 7.24 -4.71
CA LEU A 182 11.76 6.95 -6.14
C LEU A 182 12.71 5.81 -6.48
N ALA A 183 13.94 5.84 -5.97
CA ALA A 183 14.94 4.81 -6.20
C ALA A 183 14.50 3.44 -5.64
N ILE A 184 13.89 3.40 -4.45
CA ILE A 184 13.34 2.18 -3.86
C ILE A 184 12.22 1.61 -4.74
N ASN A 185 11.28 2.45 -5.17
CA ASN A 185 10.16 2.03 -6.01
C ASN A 185 10.65 1.52 -7.37
N GLN A 186 11.56 2.25 -8.03
CA GLN A 186 12.15 1.83 -9.31
C GLN A 186 13.03 0.59 -9.18
N GLY A 187 13.77 0.44 -8.09
CA GLY A 187 14.56 -0.76 -7.82
C GLY A 187 13.72 -2.03 -7.79
N MET A 188 12.49 -1.93 -7.28
CA MET A 188 11.53 -3.03 -7.30
C MET A 188 10.99 -3.33 -8.71
N GLU A 189 10.91 -2.33 -9.58
CA GLU A 189 10.46 -2.47 -10.98
C GLU A 189 11.55 -3.03 -11.89
N THR A 190 12.81 -2.69 -11.64
CA THR A 190 13.94 -3.15 -12.48
C THR A 190 14.34 -4.61 -12.25
N ILE A 191 14.03 -5.18 -11.08
CA ILE A 191 14.36 -6.58 -10.77
C ILE A 191 13.85 -7.57 -11.84
N PRO A 192 12.62 -7.48 -12.37
CA PRO A 192 12.12 -8.41 -13.38
C PRO A 192 12.52 -8.07 -14.82
N THR A 193 13.35 -7.06 -15.08
CA THR A 193 13.65 -6.63 -16.45
C THR A 193 14.63 -7.57 -17.15
N LYS A 194 14.46 -7.74 -18.47
CA LYS A 194 15.39 -8.47 -19.32
C LYS A 194 16.76 -7.77 -19.39
N ASP A 195 16.77 -6.44 -19.34
CA ASP A 195 17.99 -5.64 -19.35
C ASP A 195 18.87 -5.91 -18.11
N ARG A 196 18.24 -6.17 -16.94
CA ARG A 196 18.98 -6.64 -15.76
C ARG A 196 19.67 -7.98 -16.04
N LEU A 197 18.95 -8.93 -16.64
CA LEU A 197 19.51 -10.25 -16.98
C LEU A 197 20.63 -10.13 -18.02
N GLU A 198 20.44 -9.29 -19.04
CA GLU A 198 21.45 -8.97 -20.03
C GLU A 198 22.71 -8.35 -19.40
N GLY A 199 22.53 -7.39 -18.48
CA GLY A 199 23.63 -6.77 -17.76
C GLY A 199 24.45 -7.78 -16.96
N LEU A 200 23.80 -8.69 -16.26
CA LEU A 200 24.47 -9.77 -15.49
C LEU A 200 25.20 -10.76 -16.40
N LEU A 201 24.58 -11.12 -17.53
CA LEU A 201 25.18 -12.02 -18.51
C LEU A 201 26.40 -11.37 -19.17
N ALA A 202 26.29 -10.14 -19.64
CA ALA A 202 27.37 -9.37 -20.23
C ALA A 202 28.56 -9.21 -19.28
N PHE A 203 28.28 -8.96 -17.98
CA PHE A 203 29.33 -8.91 -16.95
C PHE A 203 30.06 -10.26 -16.82
N LYS A 204 29.31 -11.39 -16.75
CA LYS A 204 29.88 -12.74 -16.67
C LYS A 204 30.73 -13.06 -17.91
N GLU A 205 30.28 -12.66 -19.09
CA GLU A 205 30.92 -12.90 -20.37
C GLU A 205 32.01 -11.86 -20.71
N LYS A 206 32.22 -10.86 -19.84
CA LYS A 206 33.19 -9.76 -20.02
C LYS A 206 33.03 -9.02 -21.36
N ARG A 207 31.79 -8.80 -21.78
CA ARG A 207 31.39 -8.04 -22.97
C ARG A 207 30.55 -6.83 -22.62
N THR A 208 30.41 -5.91 -23.56
CA THR A 208 29.47 -4.78 -23.45
C THR A 208 28.01 -5.28 -23.47
N PRO A 209 27.15 -4.85 -22.52
CA PRO A 209 25.74 -5.20 -22.54
C PRO A 209 24.98 -4.55 -23.70
N ARG A 210 23.91 -5.20 -24.16
CA ARG A 210 23.04 -4.71 -25.25
C ARG A 210 21.63 -4.55 -24.69
N TYR A 211 21.40 -3.43 -24.01
CA TYR A 211 20.10 -3.11 -23.41
C TYR A 211 19.06 -2.77 -24.47
N LYS A 212 17.83 -3.23 -24.24
CA LYS A 212 16.68 -3.01 -25.14
C LYS A 212 15.58 -2.14 -24.53
N GLY A 213 15.66 -1.86 -23.20
CA GLY A 213 14.64 -1.14 -22.46
C GLY A 213 13.43 -2.01 -22.07
N GLU A 214 13.63 -3.34 -21.90
CA GLU A 214 12.58 -4.32 -21.60
C GLU A 214 12.77 -4.99 -20.21
#